data_1a0c7ebdff66e978e3358ae036d066a3
#
_entry.id   1a0c7ebdff66e978e3358ae036d066a3
#
_cell.length_a   1.000
_cell.length_b   1.000
_cell.length_c   1.000
_cell.angle_alpha   90.00
_cell.angle_beta   90.00
_cell.angle_gamma   90.00
#
_symmetry.space_group_name_H-M   'P 1'
#
loop_
_entity.id
_entity.type
_entity.pdbx_description
1 polymer ?
#
loop_
_entity_poly.entity_id
_entity_poly.type
_entity_poly.pdbx_seq_one_letter_code
_entity_poly.pdbx_strand_id
1 'polypeptide(L)'
;MALAQERVATALNEAYAAGYVGKNILGSKFSVDIILHWGAGAYVVGEETALIESLEGNRGMPRLKPPFFPAANGLYGQPTIVNNVETLANLPWLLTHGVAAYTAIGTKTSPGTRMVAVSGHVKRPGVYEIINGTTTFRD
;
A
#
# COMPACT_ATOMS: atom_id res chain seq x y z
N MET A 1 8.96 -3.73 -11.27
CA MET A 1 7.72 -4.19 -10.59
C MET A 1 7.57 -5.71 -10.55
N ALA A 2 8.13 -6.48 -11.49
CA ALA A 2 8.02 -7.96 -11.49
C ALA A 2 8.42 -8.61 -10.16
N LEU A 3 9.57 -8.24 -9.59
CA LEU A 3 10.05 -8.78 -8.32
C LEU A 3 9.08 -8.53 -7.14
N ALA A 4 8.46 -7.34 -7.08
CA ALA A 4 7.49 -7.04 -6.03
C ALA A 4 6.23 -7.90 -6.15
N GLN A 5 5.73 -8.09 -7.36
CA GLN A 5 4.59 -8.96 -7.65
C GLN A 5 4.87 -10.42 -7.28
N GLU A 6 6.04 -10.91 -7.64
CA GLU A 6 6.49 -12.27 -7.33
C GLU A 6 6.59 -12.51 -5.82
N ARG A 7 7.17 -11.56 -5.08
CA ARG A 7 7.24 -11.64 -3.61
C ARG A 7 5.88 -11.59 -2.94
N VAL A 8 4.97 -10.73 -3.41
CA VAL A 8 3.61 -10.65 -2.89
C VAL A 8 2.83 -11.94 -3.21
N ALA A 9 2.98 -12.50 -4.42
CA ALA A 9 2.38 -13.78 -4.78
C ALA A 9 2.86 -14.92 -3.87
N THR A 10 4.17 -14.99 -3.61
CA THR A 10 4.75 -15.99 -2.70
C THR A 10 4.19 -15.84 -1.28
N ALA A 11 4.25 -14.63 -0.72
CA ALA A 11 3.73 -14.36 0.62
C ALA A 11 2.23 -14.66 0.75
N LEU A 12 1.45 -14.37 -0.30
CA LEU A 12 0.02 -14.66 -0.33
C LEU A 12 -0.25 -16.17 -0.33
N ASN A 13 0.50 -16.94 -1.11
CA ASN A 13 0.41 -18.41 -1.11
C ASN A 13 0.76 -19.00 0.26
N GLU A 14 1.80 -18.49 0.92
CA GLU A 14 2.18 -18.88 2.28
C GLU A 14 1.06 -18.55 3.28
N ALA A 15 0.44 -17.38 3.19
CA ALA A 15 -0.66 -16.96 4.05
C ALA A 15 -1.91 -17.85 3.87
N TYR A 16 -2.25 -18.22 2.64
CA TYR A 16 -3.33 -19.18 2.38
C TYR A 16 -3.01 -20.57 2.94
N ALA A 17 -1.79 -21.06 2.74
CA ALA A 17 -1.36 -22.36 3.27
C ALA A 17 -1.37 -22.41 4.81
N ALA A 18 -1.05 -21.29 5.46
CA ALA A 18 -1.07 -21.15 6.92
C ALA A 18 -2.47 -20.86 7.50
N GLY A 19 -3.50 -20.68 6.66
CA GLY A 19 -4.87 -20.39 7.11
C GLY A 19 -5.09 -18.97 7.62
N TYR A 20 -4.23 -18.04 7.25
CA TYR A 20 -4.36 -16.61 7.57
C TYR A 20 -5.25 -15.84 6.59
N VAL A 21 -5.53 -16.43 5.44
CA VAL A 21 -6.39 -15.90 4.39
C VAL A 21 -7.26 -17.04 3.86
N GLY A 22 -8.41 -16.74 3.29
CA GLY A 22 -9.35 -17.71 2.75
C GLY A 22 -10.55 -17.90 3.64
N LYS A 23 -11.03 -19.14 3.76
CA LYS A 23 -12.25 -19.50 4.53
C LYS A 23 -11.91 -19.84 5.98
N ASN A 24 -12.79 -19.40 6.90
CA ASN A 24 -12.71 -19.74 8.33
C ASN A 24 -11.33 -19.46 8.95
N ILE A 25 -10.81 -18.28 8.72
CA ILE A 25 -9.45 -17.86 9.12
C ILE A 25 -9.21 -18.17 10.60
N LEU A 26 -8.13 -18.90 10.89
CA LEU A 26 -7.73 -19.33 12.25
C LEU A 26 -8.88 -20.04 13.00
N GLY A 27 -9.74 -20.77 12.29
CA GLY A 27 -10.89 -21.47 12.89
C GLY A 27 -12.07 -20.58 13.26
N SER A 28 -12.05 -19.30 12.88
CA SER A 28 -13.16 -18.37 13.07
C SER A 28 -14.24 -18.53 11.98
N LYS A 29 -15.32 -17.76 12.09
CA LYS A 29 -16.34 -17.64 11.01
C LYS A 29 -15.96 -16.59 9.97
N PHE A 30 -14.86 -15.88 10.17
CA PHE A 30 -14.41 -14.83 9.26
C PHE A 30 -13.70 -15.45 8.05
N SER A 31 -14.02 -14.92 6.87
CA SER A 31 -13.43 -15.35 5.60
C SER A 31 -13.11 -14.13 4.76
N VAL A 32 -11.93 -14.10 4.16
CA VAL A 32 -11.52 -13.06 3.21
C VAL A 32 -10.61 -13.66 2.16
N ASP A 33 -10.80 -13.26 0.91
CA ASP A 33 -9.91 -13.58 -0.19
C ASP A 33 -9.13 -12.35 -0.61
N ILE A 34 -7.85 -12.55 -0.90
CA ILE A 34 -6.95 -11.52 -1.41
C ILE A 34 -6.58 -11.87 -2.84
N ILE A 35 -6.89 -10.98 -3.77
CA ILE A 35 -6.63 -11.17 -5.19
C ILE A 35 -5.47 -10.26 -5.61
N LEU A 36 -4.39 -10.87 -6.11
CA LEU A 36 -3.29 -10.14 -6.70
C LEU A 36 -3.63 -9.79 -8.16
N HIS A 37 -3.83 -8.50 -8.44
CA HIS A 37 -4.07 -8.02 -9.80
C HIS A 37 -2.77 -7.47 -10.41
N TRP A 38 -2.46 -7.89 -11.62
CA TRP A 38 -1.29 -7.47 -12.38
C TRP A 38 -1.66 -6.32 -13.31
N GLY A 39 -1.42 -5.11 -12.88
CA GLY A 39 -1.68 -3.92 -13.68
C GLY A 39 -0.56 -3.63 -14.69
N ALA A 40 -0.89 -2.96 -15.79
CA ALA A 40 0.08 -2.45 -16.77
C ALA A 40 0.89 -1.25 -16.25
N GLY A 41 0.35 -0.53 -15.28
CA GLY A 41 1.02 0.49 -14.48
C GLY A 41 1.27 1.83 -15.18
N ALA A 42 0.79 2.88 -14.53
CA ALA A 42 1.25 4.24 -14.72
C ALA A 42 1.21 4.91 -13.33
N TYR A 43 2.00 5.93 -13.10
CA TYR A 43 2.04 6.61 -11.80
C TYR A 43 0.64 7.14 -11.38
N VAL A 44 -0.13 7.68 -12.32
CA VAL A 44 -1.48 8.20 -12.08
C VAL A 44 -2.45 7.12 -11.54
N VAL A 45 -2.23 5.85 -11.83
CA VAL A 45 -3.03 4.73 -11.33
C VAL A 45 -2.86 4.51 -9.80
N GLY A 46 -1.93 5.20 -9.16
CA GLY A 46 -1.84 5.29 -7.70
C GLY A 46 -2.90 6.19 -7.06
N GLU A 47 -3.54 7.07 -7.84
CA GLU A 47 -4.73 7.80 -7.39
C GLU A 47 -5.90 6.82 -7.27
N GLU A 48 -6.68 6.90 -6.18
CA GLU A 48 -7.67 5.88 -5.79
C GLU A 48 -8.72 5.60 -6.87
N THR A 49 -9.25 6.62 -7.54
CA THR A 49 -10.27 6.44 -8.57
C THR A 49 -9.69 6.01 -9.91
N ALA A 50 -8.47 6.43 -10.24
CA ALA A 50 -7.75 5.96 -11.41
C ALA A 50 -7.37 4.47 -11.27
N LEU A 51 -7.05 4.02 -10.06
CA LEU A 51 -6.82 2.61 -9.75
C LEU A 51 -8.09 1.79 -9.98
N ILE A 52 -9.24 2.27 -9.51
CA ILE A 52 -10.54 1.63 -9.71
C ILE A 52 -10.88 1.54 -11.21
N GLU A 53 -10.73 2.62 -11.97
CA GLU A 53 -10.93 2.61 -13.43
C GLU A 53 -10.05 1.56 -14.12
N SER A 54 -8.78 1.48 -13.73
CA SER A 54 -7.85 0.48 -14.28
C SER A 54 -8.26 -0.94 -13.95
N LEU A 55 -8.73 -1.21 -12.72
CA LEU A 55 -9.22 -2.52 -12.31
C LEU A 55 -10.49 -2.94 -13.07
N GLU A 56 -11.35 -1.98 -13.40
CA GLU A 56 -12.56 -2.17 -14.20
C GLU A 56 -12.29 -2.36 -15.70
N GLY A 57 -11.02 -2.27 -16.14
CA GLY A 57 -10.62 -2.42 -17.55
C GLY A 57 -10.71 -1.12 -18.35
N ASN A 58 -10.97 -0.01 -17.71
CA ASN A 58 -11.01 1.32 -18.32
C ASN A 58 -9.63 1.97 -18.37
N ARG A 59 -9.50 3.09 -19.06
CA ARG A 59 -8.30 3.91 -18.98
C ARG A 59 -8.15 4.44 -17.55
N GLY A 60 -6.99 4.26 -16.94
CA GLY A 60 -6.70 4.67 -15.56
C GLY A 60 -6.61 6.19 -15.39
N MET A 61 -7.75 6.85 -15.45
CA MET A 61 -7.88 8.30 -15.22
C MET A 61 -8.74 8.56 -13.99
N PRO A 62 -8.42 9.59 -13.19
CA PRO A 62 -9.22 9.94 -12.02
C PRO A 62 -10.68 10.27 -12.37
N ARG A 63 -11.60 9.88 -11.50
CA ARG A 63 -13.01 10.28 -11.53
C ARG A 63 -13.20 11.65 -10.89
N LEU A 64 -14.21 12.37 -11.31
CA LEU A 64 -14.61 13.63 -10.67
C LEU A 64 -15.21 13.37 -9.27
N LYS A 65 -14.78 14.14 -8.29
CA LYS A 65 -15.31 14.15 -6.92
C LYS A 65 -15.86 15.55 -6.59
N PRO A 66 -17.16 15.68 -6.28
CA PRO A 66 -18.24 14.69 -6.35
C PRO A 66 -18.66 14.36 -7.79
N PRO A 67 -19.47 13.29 -8.05
CA PRO A 67 -20.13 12.45 -7.04
C PRO A 67 -19.38 11.14 -6.72
N PHE A 68 -18.24 10.83 -7.38
CA PHE A 68 -17.61 9.52 -7.32
C PHE A 68 -16.64 9.40 -6.16
N PHE A 69 -17.16 9.27 -4.94
CA PHE A 69 -16.35 8.92 -3.79
C PHE A 69 -16.28 7.38 -3.65
N PRO A 70 -15.10 6.76 -3.59
CA PRO A 70 -14.96 5.30 -3.53
C PRO A 70 -15.72 4.65 -2.39
N ALA A 71 -15.81 5.30 -1.23
CA ALA A 71 -16.57 4.79 -0.09
C ALA A 71 -18.07 4.56 -0.39
N ALA A 72 -18.63 5.27 -1.36
CA ALA A 72 -20.03 5.13 -1.77
C ALA A 72 -20.17 4.46 -3.14
N ASN A 73 -19.25 4.76 -4.06
CA ASN A 73 -19.31 4.32 -5.46
C ASN A 73 -17.88 4.03 -5.97
N GLY A 74 -17.32 2.92 -5.51
CA GLY A 74 -15.98 2.46 -5.84
C GLY A 74 -15.96 1.40 -6.94
N LEU A 75 -15.21 0.32 -6.69
CA LEU A 75 -14.99 -0.77 -7.66
C LEU A 75 -16.32 -1.44 -8.00
N TYR A 76 -16.64 -1.47 -9.31
CA TYR A 76 -17.91 -1.97 -9.84
C TYR A 76 -19.15 -1.35 -9.15
N GLY A 77 -19.06 -0.08 -8.77
CA GLY A 77 -20.14 0.63 -8.11
C GLY A 77 -20.36 0.24 -6.64
N GLN A 78 -19.46 -0.57 -6.06
CA GLN A 78 -19.57 -1.00 -4.68
C GLN A 78 -18.75 -0.13 -3.73
N PRO A 79 -19.16 0.02 -2.46
CA PRO A 79 -18.34 0.70 -1.45
C PRO A 79 -16.94 0.11 -1.37
N THR A 80 -15.91 0.94 -1.53
CA THR A 80 -14.52 0.51 -1.65
C THR A 80 -13.61 1.38 -0.81
N ILE A 81 -12.67 0.75 -0.10
CA ILE A 81 -11.59 1.44 0.62
C ILE A 81 -10.30 1.20 -0.17
N VAL A 82 -9.54 2.28 -0.41
CA VAL A 82 -8.22 2.21 -1.04
C VAL A 82 -7.16 2.64 -0.03
N ASN A 83 -6.12 1.84 0.12
CA ASN A 83 -4.99 2.13 1.00
C ASN A 83 -3.68 2.08 0.23
N ASN A 84 -2.76 2.98 0.56
CA ASN A 84 -1.39 2.94 0.06
C ASN A 84 -0.65 1.75 0.65
N VAL A 85 0.20 1.09 -0.15
CA VAL A 85 1.04 -0.05 0.28
C VAL A 85 1.99 0.35 1.41
N GLU A 86 2.61 1.52 1.36
CA GLU A 86 3.49 2.01 2.43
C GLU A 86 2.74 2.17 3.76
N THR A 87 1.49 2.64 3.73
CA THR A 87 0.63 2.68 4.92
C THR A 87 0.42 1.29 5.51
N LEU A 88 0.07 0.31 4.67
CA LEU A 88 -0.13 -1.07 5.12
C LEU A 88 1.17 -1.72 5.62
N ALA A 89 2.31 -1.41 5.01
CA ALA A 89 3.62 -1.93 5.42
C ALA A 89 4.05 -1.49 6.83
N ASN A 90 3.55 -0.37 7.33
CA ASN A 90 3.82 0.10 8.70
C ASN A 90 3.00 -0.65 9.76
N LEU A 91 1.88 -1.27 9.39
CA LEU A 91 0.96 -1.89 10.36
C LEU A 91 1.60 -3.02 11.19
N PRO A 92 2.38 -3.97 10.64
CA PRO A 92 2.99 -5.03 11.42
C PRO A 92 3.90 -4.48 12.53
N TRP A 93 4.71 -3.49 12.21
CA TRP A 93 5.59 -2.86 13.18
C TRP A 93 4.81 -2.10 14.26
N LEU A 94 3.81 -1.32 13.85
CA LEU A 94 2.93 -0.57 14.75
C LEU A 94 2.18 -1.50 15.73
N LEU A 95 1.64 -2.60 15.23
CA LEU A 95 0.90 -3.58 16.03
C LEU A 95 1.82 -4.32 17.03
N THR A 96 3.08 -4.54 16.66
CA THR A 96 4.05 -5.25 17.49
C THR A 96 4.64 -4.36 18.59
N HIS A 97 4.94 -3.09 18.28
CA HIS A 97 5.67 -2.17 19.18
C HIS A 97 4.79 -1.10 19.82
N GLY A 98 3.57 -0.91 19.31
CA GLY A 98 2.60 0.05 19.82
C GLY A 98 2.79 1.48 19.29
N VAL A 99 1.75 2.29 19.50
CA VAL A 99 1.65 3.67 18.99
C VAL A 99 2.75 4.57 19.57
N ALA A 100 3.06 4.43 20.85
CA ALA A 100 4.07 5.27 21.52
C ALA A 100 5.46 5.09 20.89
N ALA A 101 5.84 3.85 20.57
CA ALA A 101 7.10 3.56 19.90
C ALA A 101 7.14 4.13 18.48
N TYR A 102 6.05 4.02 17.73
CA TYR A 102 5.95 4.58 16.38
C TYR A 102 6.05 6.11 16.36
N THR A 103 5.35 6.78 17.27
CA THR A 103 5.34 8.24 17.36
C THR A 103 6.64 8.84 17.91
N ALA A 104 7.50 8.03 18.52
CA ALA A 104 8.84 8.44 18.96
C ALA A 104 9.85 8.50 17.79
N ILE A 105 9.53 7.90 16.63
CA ILE A 105 10.35 7.95 15.42
C ILE A 105 9.88 9.13 14.56
N GLY A 106 10.80 9.92 14.03
CA GLY A 106 10.49 11.05 13.18
C GLY A 106 10.20 12.35 13.94
N THR A 107 9.29 13.16 13.43
CA THR A 107 8.91 14.43 14.05
C THR A 107 7.54 14.35 14.71
N LYS A 108 7.24 15.31 15.58
CA LYS A 108 5.92 15.41 16.25
C LYS A 108 4.74 15.48 15.27
N THR A 109 4.93 16.09 14.10
CA THR A 109 3.89 16.28 13.08
C THR A 109 3.96 15.26 11.95
N SER A 110 5.07 14.52 11.82
CA SER A 110 5.30 13.48 10.83
C SER A 110 6.06 12.32 11.46
N PRO A 111 5.40 11.50 12.27
CA PRO A 111 6.05 10.35 12.89
C PRO A 111 6.36 9.23 11.87
N GLY A 112 7.26 8.34 12.27
CA GLY A 112 7.64 7.17 11.49
C GLY A 112 8.73 7.44 10.44
N THR A 113 8.87 6.47 9.55
CA THR A 113 9.80 6.49 8.42
C THR A 113 9.04 6.64 7.10
N ARG A 114 9.77 6.82 6.01
CA ARG A 114 9.25 6.75 4.64
C ARG A 114 10.30 6.23 3.67
N MET A 115 9.83 5.68 2.57
CA MET A 115 10.68 5.30 1.46
C MET A 115 10.88 6.49 0.51
N VAL A 116 12.15 6.76 0.16
CA VAL A 116 12.51 7.81 -0.79
C VAL A 116 13.36 7.22 -1.90
N ALA A 117 12.94 7.41 -3.14
CA ALA A 117 13.73 7.08 -4.32
C ALA A 117 14.59 8.27 -4.73
N VAL A 118 15.90 8.07 -4.74
CA VAL A 118 16.90 9.09 -5.09
C VAL A 118 17.58 8.71 -6.39
N SER A 119 17.58 9.62 -7.37
CA SER A 119 18.23 9.40 -8.66
C SER A 119 18.77 10.72 -9.23
N GLY A 120 19.48 10.65 -10.36
CA GLY A 120 20.07 11.80 -11.02
C GLY A 120 21.50 12.08 -10.56
N HIS A 121 21.86 13.36 -10.36
CA HIS A 121 23.22 13.80 -10.01
C HIS A 121 23.53 13.58 -8.52
N VAL A 122 23.48 12.33 -8.08
CA VAL A 122 23.80 11.91 -6.70
C VAL A 122 24.89 10.84 -6.72
N LYS A 123 25.68 10.77 -5.65
CA LYS A 123 26.77 9.78 -5.53
C LYS A 123 26.26 8.34 -5.38
N ARG A 124 25.13 8.17 -4.72
CA ARG A 124 24.56 6.86 -4.42
C ARG A 124 23.07 6.87 -4.78
N PRO A 125 22.70 6.60 -6.03
CA PRO A 125 21.30 6.45 -6.39
C PRO A 125 20.71 5.17 -5.78
N GLY A 126 19.43 5.20 -5.39
CA GLY A 126 18.78 4.05 -4.77
C GLY A 126 17.46 4.39 -4.12
N VAL A 127 16.88 3.40 -3.47
CA VAL A 127 15.68 3.56 -2.64
C VAL A 127 16.09 3.38 -1.19
N TYR A 128 15.76 4.36 -0.36
CA TYR A 128 16.19 4.44 1.03
C TYR A 128 14.99 4.58 1.95
N GLU A 129 15.01 3.86 3.06
CA GLU A 129 14.13 4.16 4.18
C GLU A 129 14.78 5.27 5.01
N ILE A 130 14.05 6.34 5.24
CA ILE A 130 14.52 7.50 6.00
C ILE A 130 13.63 7.79 7.20
N ILE A 131 14.21 8.35 8.25
CA ILE A 131 13.45 8.87 9.39
C ILE A 131 12.95 10.27 9.03
N ASN A 132 11.65 10.50 9.19
CA ASN A 132 11.02 11.78 8.86
C ASN A 132 11.65 12.94 9.66
N GLY A 133 12.12 13.97 8.96
CA GLY A 133 12.63 15.21 9.53
C GLY A 133 14.05 15.17 10.07
N THR A 134 14.75 14.02 10.03
CA THR A 134 16.13 13.91 10.52
C THR A 134 17.14 13.63 9.41
N THR A 135 16.71 12.96 8.35
CA THR A 135 17.58 12.61 7.20
C THR A 135 17.54 13.70 6.14
N THR A 136 18.67 14.10 5.62
CA THR A 136 18.79 15.12 4.56
C THR A 136 19.37 14.55 3.27
N PHE A 137 19.23 15.27 2.15
CA PHE A 137 19.86 14.88 0.88
C PHE A 137 21.41 14.94 0.91
N ARG A 138 22.01 15.51 1.95
CA ARG A 138 23.47 15.55 2.13
C ARG A 138 24.01 14.28 2.77
N ASP A 139 23.20 13.58 3.51
CA ASP A 139 23.53 12.32 4.15
C ASP A 139 23.63 11.19 3.14
#